data_efcfa6af88000a337f3eed73642f4d9c
#
_entry.id   efcfa6af88000a337f3eed73642f4d9c
#
_cell.length_a   1.000
_cell.length_b   1.000
_cell.length_c   1.000
_cell.angle_alpha   90.00
_cell.angle_beta   90.00
_cell.angle_gamma   90.00
#
_symmetry.space_group_name_H-M   'P 1'
#
loop_
_entity.id
_entity.type
_entity.pdbx_description
1 polymer ?
#
loop_
_entity_poly.entity_id
_entity_poly.type
_entity_poly.pdbx_seq_one_letter_code
_entity_poly.pdbx_strand_id
1 'polypeptide(L)'
;MKYTSTCNRTHVADACCAPATQSAFCTASDLFALDTAILAVSIAACRAAAASLKMPLYRFLGGVNGNRLPVPMMNILNGGAHATNTVDTQEFMIMPVGAPSFKEALRWCAEVFHALSSILKARGLATSVGDEGGFAPNLSSDEETIETILAAIEKAGYQPGRDFMLAMDAASSEWKSPKGKGFYKLPK
;
A
#
# COMPACT_ATOMS: atom_id res chain seq x y z
N MET A 1 3.98 3.56 -25.14
CA MET A 1 5.28 3.13 -24.61
C MET A 1 5.03 1.86 -23.80
N LYS A 2 5.48 0.69 -24.26
CA LYS A 2 5.27 -0.60 -23.56
C LYS A 2 6.40 -0.77 -22.53
N TYR A 3 6.11 -0.71 -21.27
CA TYR A 3 7.04 -1.15 -20.22
C TYR A 3 6.91 -2.67 -20.05
N THR A 4 7.87 -3.41 -20.57
CA THR A 4 8.08 -4.82 -20.22
C THR A 4 9.10 -4.87 -19.09
N SER A 5 8.65 -4.96 -17.84
CA SER A 5 9.55 -5.32 -16.74
C SER A 5 9.69 -6.84 -16.73
N THR A 6 10.77 -7.35 -17.25
CA THR A 6 11.21 -8.74 -17.01
C THR A 6 11.82 -8.82 -15.62
N CYS A 7 11.02 -9.20 -14.63
CA CYS A 7 11.54 -9.62 -13.33
C CYS A 7 12.24 -10.98 -13.52
N ASN A 8 13.55 -10.98 -13.48
CA ASN A 8 14.38 -12.17 -13.65
C ASN A 8 14.37 -12.98 -12.34
N ARG A 9 13.48 -13.98 -12.26
CA ARG A 9 13.26 -14.87 -11.10
C ARG A 9 14.31 -16.00 -10.95
N THR A 10 15.52 -15.88 -11.49
CA THR A 10 16.40 -17.03 -11.66
C THR A 10 17.36 -17.33 -10.50
N HIS A 11 17.41 -16.53 -9.42
CA HIS A 11 18.40 -16.78 -8.36
C HIS A 11 17.86 -17.15 -6.97
N VAL A 12 16.55 -17.16 -6.74
CA VAL A 12 15.98 -17.56 -5.44
C VAL A 12 15.47 -19.03 -5.46
N ALA A 13 15.17 -19.56 -6.64
CA ALA A 13 14.66 -20.91 -6.78
C ALA A 13 15.75 -22.01 -6.62
N ASP A 14 17.02 -21.70 -6.90
CA ASP A 14 18.10 -22.68 -6.86
C ASP A 14 18.63 -22.96 -5.45
N ALA A 15 18.31 -22.13 -4.48
CA ALA A 15 18.73 -22.35 -3.08
C ALA A 15 17.82 -23.34 -2.31
N CYS A 16 16.64 -23.66 -2.84
CA CYS A 16 15.68 -24.57 -2.20
C CYS A 16 15.66 -25.99 -2.77
N CYS A 17 16.47 -26.30 -3.80
CA CYS A 17 16.51 -27.62 -4.42
C CYS A 17 17.80 -28.38 -4.04
N ALA A 18 17.92 -28.87 -2.80
CA ALA A 18 18.77 -30.00 -2.50
C ALA A 18 18.08 -31.30 -3.00
N PRO A 19 18.83 -32.29 -3.56
CA PRO A 19 18.22 -33.48 -4.13
C PRO A 19 17.51 -34.30 -3.06
N ALA A 20 16.24 -34.48 -3.26
CA ALA A 20 15.27 -34.92 -2.29
C ALA A 20 15.20 -36.45 -2.19
N THR A 21 14.82 -36.85 -1.01
CA THR A 21 13.95 -38.02 -0.76
C THR A 21 12.88 -37.61 0.25
N GLN A 22 12.16 -36.56 -0.04
CA GLN A 22 10.80 -36.26 0.49
C GLN A 22 10.32 -34.96 -0.17
N SER A 23 9.22 -35.01 -0.87
CA SER A 23 8.52 -33.87 -1.46
C SER A 23 7.93 -32.98 -0.36
N ALA A 24 8.74 -32.12 0.22
CA ALA A 24 8.23 -31.00 0.98
C ALA A 24 7.71 -29.98 -0.05
N PHE A 25 6.40 -29.95 -0.27
CA PHE A 25 5.75 -28.85 -0.96
C PHE A 25 5.98 -27.60 -0.12
N CYS A 26 6.89 -26.71 -0.59
CA CYS A 26 7.01 -25.37 -0.02
C CYS A 26 5.69 -24.65 -0.29
N THR A 27 4.93 -24.37 0.74
CA THR A 27 3.63 -23.67 0.63
C THR A 27 3.86 -22.17 0.44
N ALA A 28 2.85 -21.45 -0.03
CA ALA A 28 2.94 -19.99 -0.15
C ALA A 28 3.22 -19.32 1.22
N SER A 29 2.76 -19.92 2.32
CA SER A 29 3.04 -19.48 3.69
C SER A 29 4.52 -19.67 4.07
N ASP A 30 5.17 -20.74 3.61
CA ASP A 30 6.59 -20.98 3.89
C ASP A 30 7.47 -19.95 3.15
N LEU A 31 7.11 -19.60 1.92
CA LEU A 31 7.78 -18.55 1.14
C LEU A 31 7.63 -17.19 1.80
N PHE A 32 6.45 -16.84 2.27
CA PHE A 32 6.20 -15.58 2.98
C PHE A 32 7.00 -15.49 4.29
N ALA A 33 7.07 -16.58 5.05
CA ALA A 33 7.87 -16.64 6.27
C ALA A 33 9.37 -16.47 5.99
N LEU A 34 9.87 -17.06 4.89
CA LEU A 34 11.27 -16.93 4.47
C LEU A 34 11.59 -15.49 4.05
N ASP A 35 10.74 -14.84 3.27
CA ASP A 35 10.92 -13.46 2.84
C ASP A 35 10.95 -12.50 4.04
N THR A 36 10.06 -12.69 5.00
CA THR A 36 10.01 -11.92 6.24
C THR A 36 11.28 -12.11 7.08
N ALA A 37 11.79 -13.35 7.18
CA ALA A 37 13.04 -13.65 7.90
C ALA A 37 14.25 -13.01 7.24
N ILE A 38 14.35 -13.05 5.91
CA ILE A 38 15.43 -12.41 5.14
C ILE A 38 15.40 -10.90 5.36
N LEU A 39 14.23 -10.28 5.28
CA LEU A 39 14.05 -8.86 5.52
C LEU A 39 14.46 -8.47 6.96
N ALA A 40 14.06 -9.26 7.96
CA ALA A 40 14.41 -9.02 9.35
C ALA A 40 15.93 -9.04 9.59
N VAL A 41 16.64 -10.02 9.01
CA VAL A 41 18.12 -10.11 9.09
C VAL A 41 18.76 -8.92 8.37
N SER A 42 18.28 -8.55 7.19
CA SER A 42 18.77 -7.41 6.44
C SER A 42 18.63 -6.09 7.21
N ILE A 43 17.47 -5.86 7.82
CA ILE A 43 17.21 -4.68 8.65
C ILE A 43 18.13 -4.69 9.89
N ALA A 44 18.27 -5.83 10.56
CA ALA A 44 19.14 -5.96 11.73
C ALA A 44 20.59 -5.65 11.40
N ALA A 45 21.11 -6.19 10.29
CA ALA A 45 22.46 -5.93 9.82
C ALA A 45 22.71 -4.45 9.51
N CYS A 46 21.76 -3.80 8.79
CA CYS A 46 21.86 -2.37 8.50
C CYS A 46 21.84 -1.52 9.78
N ARG A 47 20.98 -1.86 10.74
CA ARG A 47 20.93 -1.15 12.03
C ARG A 47 22.21 -1.31 12.84
N ALA A 48 22.77 -2.53 12.89
CA ALA A 48 24.02 -2.80 13.58
C ALA A 48 25.19 -2.03 12.94
N ALA A 49 25.27 -2.02 11.62
CA ALA A 49 26.30 -1.28 10.88
C ALA A 49 26.19 0.24 11.14
N ALA A 50 24.99 0.81 11.05
CA ALA A 50 24.76 2.21 11.35
C ALA A 50 25.14 2.57 12.80
N ALA A 51 24.78 1.72 13.76
CA ALA A 51 25.13 1.91 15.17
C ALA A 51 26.66 1.83 15.41
N SER A 52 27.37 0.90 14.76
CA SER A 52 28.82 0.78 14.87
C SER A 52 29.54 2.03 14.35
N LEU A 53 28.99 2.69 13.34
CA LEU A 53 29.49 3.94 12.77
C LEU A 53 28.97 5.18 13.52
N LYS A 54 28.17 5.01 14.57
CA LYS A 54 27.51 6.09 15.33
C LYS A 54 26.73 7.05 14.43
N MET A 55 26.09 6.52 13.37
CA MET A 55 25.27 7.28 12.43
C MET A 55 23.79 6.85 12.50
N PRO A 56 22.84 7.79 12.25
CA PRO A 56 21.46 7.43 12.06
C PRO A 56 21.27 6.51 10.84
N LEU A 57 20.34 5.55 10.91
CA LEU A 57 20.09 4.57 9.86
C LEU A 57 19.81 5.22 8.50
N TYR A 58 19.00 6.28 8.46
CA TYR A 58 18.70 6.99 7.22
C TYR A 58 19.94 7.57 6.54
N ARG A 59 20.91 7.99 7.34
CA ARG A 59 22.18 8.54 6.84
C ARG A 59 23.09 7.41 6.32
N PHE A 60 23.09 6.26 7.00
CA PHE A 60 23.84 5.07 6.58
C PHE A 60 23.33 4.54 5.24
N LEU A 61 22.00 4.44 5.05
CA LEU A 61 21.38 3.94 3.83
C LEU A 61 21.37 4.97 2.70
N GLY A 62 21.02 6.23 3.02
CA GLY A 62 20.81 7.31 2.04
C GLY A 62 22.06 8.12 1.71
N GLY A 63 23.16 7.93 2.44
CA GLY A 63 24.38 8.71 2.26
C GLY A 63 24.16 10.21 2.45
N VAL A 64 24.90 11.02 1.70
CA VAL A 64 24.84 12.50 1.79
C VAL A 64 23.51 13.06 1.29
N ASN A 65 22.80 12.35 0.43
CA ASN A 65 21.52 12.75 -0.15
C ASN A 65 20.29 12.24 0.63
N GLY A 66 20.48 11.45 1.68
CA GLY A 66 19.42 10.92 2.54
C GLY A 66 18.86 11.98 3.48
N ASN A 67 18.28 13.05 2.96
CA ASN A 67 17.79 14.21 3.72
C ASN A 67 16.40 14.69 3.32
N ARG A 68 15.69 13.93 2.47
CA ARG A 68 14.33 14.25 2.04
C ARG A 68 13.35 13.19 2.51
N LEU A 69 12.26 13.61 3.14
CA LEU A 69 11.13 12.75 3.41
C LEU A 69 10.33 12.56 2.10
N PRO A 70 9.82 11.37 1.82
CA PRO A 70 8.94 11.13 0.68
C PRO A 70 7.60 11.86 0.86
N VAL A 71 6.87 12.07 -0.23
CA VAL A 71 5.45 12.42 -0.16
C VAL A 71 4.73 11.27 0.53
N PRO A 72 3.95 11.52 1.61
CA PRO A 72 3.21 10.44 2.27
C PRO A 72 2.13 9.88 1.34
N MET A 73 1.97 8.56 1.35
CA MET A 73 0.82 7.85 0.80
C MET A 73 -0.06 7.45 1.99
N MET A 74 -1.14 8.19 2.22
CA MET A 74 -2.03 7.92 3.33
C MET A 74 -3.19 7.06 2.88
N ASN A 75 -3.29 5.84 3.40
CA ASN A 75 -4.46 5.00 3.19
C ASN A 75 -5.68 5.65 3.84
N ILE A 76 -6.72 5.91 3.05
CA ILE A 76 -7.90 6.67 3.50
C ILE A 76 -9.19 5.85 3.39
N LEU A 77 -9.22 4.84 2.49
CA LEU A 77 -10.35 3.94 2.30
C LEU A 77 -9.85 2.55 1.92
N ASN A 78 -10.44 1.53 2.54
CA ASN A 78 -10.06 0.13 2.36
C ASN A 78 -11.19 -0.67 1.69
N GLY A 79 -10.77 -1.66 0.91
CA GLY A 79 -11.62 -2.70 0.34
C GLY A 79 -10.88 -4.04 0.28
N GLY A 80 -11.16 -4.84 -0.71
CA GLY A 80 -10.49 -6.12 -0.95
C GLY A 80 -10.46 -7.03 0.28
N ALA A 81 -9.30 -7.62 0.56
CA ALA A 81 -9.09 -8.49 1.72
C ALA A 81 -9.04 -7.74 3.05
N HIS A 82 -8.78 -6.41 3.03
CA HIS A 82 -8.66 -5.56 4.23
C HIS A 82 -9.99 -5.04 4.77
N ALA A 83 -11.11 -5.36 4.12
CA ALA A 83 -12.44 -4.96 4.55
C ALA A 83 -13.52 -5.95 4.13
N THR A 84 -14.54 -6.10 4.95
CA THR A 84 -15.72 -6.96 4.65
C THR A 84 -16.80 -6.22 3.87
N ASN A 85 -16.44 -5.13 3.18
CA ASN A 85 -17.31 -4.30 2.36
C ASN A 85 -17.40 -4.79 0.91
N THR A 86 -18.03 -4.01 0.03
CA THR A 86 -18.31 -4.34 -1.38
C THR A 86 -17.27 -3.82 -2.36
N VAL A 87 -16.17 -3.23 -1.89
CA VAL A 87 -15.13 -2.60 -2.71
C VAL A 87 -14.05 -3.63 -3.02
N ASP A 88 -13.65 -3.77 -4.29
CA ASP A 88 -12.71 -4.80 -4.76
C ASP A 88 -11.24 -4.42 -4.55
N THR A 89 -10.87 -3.18 -4.81
CA THR A 89 -9.52 -2.65 -4.63
C THR A 89 -9.18 -2.56 -3.14
N GLN A 90 -8.00 -3.05 -2.75
CA GLN A 90 -7.62 -3.24 -1.36
C GLN A 90 -7.39 -1.91 -0.62
N GLU A 91 -6.70 -0.97 -1.26
CA GLU A 91 -6.33 0.31 -0.64
C GLU A 91 -6.49 1.47 -1.61
N PHE A 92 -7.07 2.55 -1.11
CA PHE A 92 -7.11 3.85 -1.78
C PHE A 92 -6.36 4.86 -0.91
N MET A 93 -5.33 5.44 -1.50
CA MET A 93 -4.41 6.36 -0.83
C MET A 93 -4.50 7.76 -1.41
N ILE A 94 -4.35 8.77 -0.56
CA ILE A 94 -4.17 10.16 -0.96
C ILE A 94 -2.70 10.56 -0.81
N MET A 95 -2.21 11.32 -1.78
CA MET A 95 -0.84 11.82 -1.84
C MET A 95 -0.86 13.36 -1.93
N PRO A 96 -0.49 14.10 -0.88
CA PRO A 96 -0.52 15.57 -0.87
C PRO A 96 0.69 16.15 -1.60
N VAL A 97 0.76 16.00 -2.91
CA VAL A 97 1.90 16.37 -3.77
C VAL A 97 2.13 17.88 -3.83
N GLY A 98 1.08 18.68 -3.59
CA GLY A 98 1.18 20.15 -3.57
C GLY A 98 1.64 20.73 -2.23
N ALA A 99 1.79 19.89 -1.19
CA ALA A 99 2.15 20.39 0.14
C ALA A 99 3.60 20.90 0.19
N PRO A 100 3.86 22.06 0.81
CA PRO A 100 5.20 22.68 0.83
C PRO A 100 6.18 21.99 1.79
N SER A 101 5.70 21.14 2.70
CA SER A 101 6.51 20.37 3.65
C SER A 101 5.81 19.10 4.09
N PHE A 102 6.57 18.15 4.64
CA PHE A 102 6.02 16.90 5.19
C PHE A 102 5.02 17.17 6.32
N LYS A 103 5.27 18.15 7.18
CA LYS A 103 4.35 18.56 8.25
C LYS A 103 3.01 19.03 7.69
N GLU A 104 3.05 19.90 6.67
CA GLU A 104 1.84 20.36 6.00
C GLU A 104 1.13 19.22 5.24
N ALA A 105 1.90 18.33 4.61
CA ALA A 105 1.38 17.15 3.96
C ALA A 105 0.52 16.29 4.91
N LEU A 106 1.02 16.02 6.12
CA LEU A 106 0.27 15.27 7.13
C LEU A 106 -0.97 16.04 7.62
N ARG A 107 -0.86 17.35 7.81
CA ARG A 107 -2.02 18.19 8.19
C ARG A 107 -3.11 18.12 7.11
N TRP A 108 -2.75 18.29 5.85
CA TRP A 108 -3.68 18.21 4.72
C TRP A 108 -4.36 16.84 4.65
N CYS A 109 -3.58 15.75 4.83
CA CYS A 109 -4.14 14.40 4.87
C CYS A 109 -5.18 14.24 5.99
N ALA A 110 -4.90 14.75 7.19
CA ALA A 110 -5.82 14.68 8.32
C ALA A 110 -7.12 15.45 8.04
N GLU A 111 -7.04 16.63 7.41
CA GLU A 111 -8.21 17.43 7.03
C GLU A 111 -9.09 16.71 6.01
N VAL A 112 -8.49 16.09 4.98
CA VAL A 112 -9.22 15.25 4.01
C VAL A 112 -9.84 14.03 4.68
N PHE A 113 -9.13 13.37 5.60
CA PHE A 113 -9.67 12.24 6.36
C PHE A 113 -10.92 12.63 7.15
N HIS A 114 -10.90 13.77 7.84
CA HIS A 114 -12.06 14.27 8.57
C HIS A 114 -13.20 14.71 7.64
N ALA A 115 -12.89 15.30 6.48
CA ALA A 115 -13.87 15.65 5.48
C ALA A 115 -14.56 14.39 4.92
N LEU A 116 -13.80 13.31 4.64
CA LEU A 116 -14.33 12.02 4.21
C LEU A 116 -15.24 11.40 5.27
N SER A 117 -14.81 11.38 6.54
CA SER A 117 -15.65 10.93 7.64
C SER A 117 -16.99 11.64 7.69
N SER A 118 -16.97 12.97 7.50
CA SER A 118 -18.20 13.78 7.47
C SER A 118 -19.12 13.44 6.28
N ILE A 119 -18.55 13.15 5.09
CA ILE A 119 -19.34 12.73 3.92
C ILE A 119 -19.97 11.36 4.17
N LEU A 120 -19.21 10.39 4.64
CA LEU A 120 -19.70 9.05 4.94
C LEU A 120 -20.82 9.06 5.97
N LYS A 121 -20.65 9.82 7.07
CA LYS A 121 -21.68 9.99 8.10
C LYS A 121 -22.97 10.63 7.54
N ALA A 122 -22.85 11.65 6.71
CA ALA A 122 -23.99 12.31 6.09
C ALA A 122 -24.78 11.37 5.15
N ARG A 123 -24.09 10.37 4.56
CA ARG A 123 -24.69 9.31 3.73
C ARG A 123 -25.19 8.10 4.54
N GLY A 124 -25.04 8.10 5.87
CA GLY A 124 -25.41 6.97 6.73
C GLY A 124 -24.47 5.76 6.58
N LEU A 125 -23.26 5.96 6.05
CA LEU A 125 -22.29 4.92 5.83
C LEU A 125 -21.38 4.73 7.06
N ALA A 126 -20.81 3.52 7.18
CA ALA A 126 -19.88 3.19 8.25
C ALA A 126 -18.60 4.05 8.20
N THR A 127 -18.16 4.50 9.37
CA THR A 127 -16.89 5.21 9.56
C THR A 127 -15.94 4.44 10.48
N SER A 128 -16.15 3.14 10.60
CA SER A 128 -15.15 2.23 11.19
C SER A 128 -13.94 2.16 10.27
N VAL A 129 -12.76 2.05 10.87
CA VAL A 129 -11.50 1.90 10.14
C VAL A 129 -11.17 0.43 9.98
N GLY A 130 -10.57 0.08 8.84
CA GLY A 130 -9.99 -1.23 8.61
C GLY A 130 -8.60 -1.36 9.25
N ASP A 131 -7.96 -2.49 9.03
CA ASP A 131 -6.65 -2.83 9.61
C ASP A 131 -5.55 -1.85 9.23
N GLU A 132 -5.66 -1.23 8.07
CA GLU A 132 -4.71 -0.25 7.51
C GLU A 132 -5.07 1.21 7.83
N GLY A 133 -6.08 1.45 8.68
CA GLY A 133 -6.45 2.78 9.16
C GLY A 133 -7.39 3.59 8.25
N GLY A 134 -7.69 3.14 7.03
CA GLY A 134 -8.70 3.74 6.15
C GLY A 134 -10.12 3.34 6.55
N PHE A 135 -11.12 4.12 6.15
CA PHE A 135 -12.53 3.76 6.35
C PHE A 135 -12.93 2.56 5.49
N ALA A 136 -13.89 1.78 5.94
CA ALA A 136 -14.38 0.59 5.25
C ALA A 136 -15.90 0.63 5.00
N PRO A 137 -16.44 1.66 4.30
CA PRO A 137 -17.85 1.75 4.00
C PRO A 137 -18.27 0.75 2.91
N ASN A 138 -19.56 0.39 2.88
CA ASN A 138 -20.14 -0.29 1.73
C ASN A 138 -20.45 0.76 0.64
N LEU A 139 -19.66 0.77 -0.42
CA LEU A 139 -19.87 1.56 -1.62
C LEU A 139 -20.19 0.62 -2.78
N SER A 140 -20.86 1.11 -3.81
CA SER A 140 -21.37 0.27 -4.89
C SER A 140 -20.29 -0.15 -5.90
N SER A 141 -19.17 0.59 -5.95
CA SER A 141 -18.06 0.31 -6.87
C SER A 141 -16.78 1.02 -6.44
N ASP A 142 -15.66 0.62 -7.06
CA ASP A 142 -14.37 1.30 -6.93
C ASP A 142 -14.44 2.73 -7.50
N GLU A 143 -15.25 2.97 -8.53
CA GLU A 143 -15.47 4.30 -9.10
C GLU A 143 -16.16 5.23 -8.10
N GLU A 144 -17.25 4.78 -7.46
CA GLU A 144 -17.91 5.54 -6.39
C GLU A 144 -16.95 5.84 -5.22
N THR A 145 -16.05 4.91 -4.95
CA THR A 145 -15.01 5.10 -3.94
C THR A 145 -14.09 6.25 -4.30
N ILE A 146 -13.58 6.28 -5.53
CA ILE A 146 -12.73 7.35 -6.03
C ILE A 146 -13.46 8.69 -6.01
N GLU A 147 -14.70 8.75 -6.50
CA GLU A 147 -15.52 9.96 -6.50
C GLU A 147 -15.77 10.49 -5.08
N THR A 148 -16.00 9.60 -4.13
CA THR A 148 -16.20 9.98 -2.72
C THR A 148 -14.92 10.57 -2.12
N ILE A 149 -13.74 10.04 -2.47
CA ILE A 149 -12.45 10.59 -2.04
C ILE A 149 -12.20 11.95 -2.69
N LEU A 150 -12.46 12.10 -3.99
CA LEU A 150 -12.32 13.38 -4.70
C LEU A 150 -13.21 14.47 -4.06
N ALA A 151 -14.47 14.14 -3.77
CA ALA A 151 -15.37 15.03 -3.06
C ALA A 151 -14.86 15.40 -1.64
N ALA A 152 -14.17 14.50 -0.96
CA ALA A 152 -13.57 14.78 0.34
C ALA A 152 -12.38 15.75 0.23
N ILE A 153 -11.55 15.60 -0.81
CA ILE A 153 -10.44 16.52 -1.09
C ILE A 153 -10.99 17.93 -1.37
N GLU A 154 -12.00 18.05 -2.22
CA GLU A 154 -12.64 19.33 -2.53
C GLU A 154 -13.33 19.95 -1.31
N LYS A 155 -14.04 19.16 -0.52
CA LYS A 155 -14.67 19.61 0.72
C LYS A 155 -13.66 20.10 1.75
N ALA A 156 -12.46 19.55 1.78
CA ALA A 156 -11.35 20.03 2.62
C ALA A 156 -10.70 21.31 2.08
N GLY A 157 -11.11 21.79 0.89
CA GLY A 157 -10.61 23.04 0.29
C GLY A 157 -9.39 22.86 -0.62
N TYR A 158 -9.10 21.62 -1.02
CA TYR A 158 -7.96 21.30 -1.90
C TYR A 158 -8.42 20.93 -3.31
N GLN A 159 -7.51 21.01 -4.26
CA GLN A 159 -7.76 20.65 -5.67
C GLN A 159 -7.18 19.27 -6.02
N PRO A 160 -8.04 18.28 -6.41
CA PRO A 160 -7.55 17.05 -7.01
C PRO A 160 -6.70 17.32 -8.26
N GLY A 161 -5.64 16.55 -8.45
CA GLY A 161 -4.71 16.68 -9.58
C GLY A 161 -3.64 17.78 -9.41
N ARG A 162 -3.85 18.74 -8.51
CA ARG A 162 -2.86 19.79 -8.20
C ARG A 162 -2.28 19.63 -6.79
N ASP A 163 -3.16 19.59 -5.80
CA ASP A 163 -2.76 19.52 -4.39
C ASP A 163 -2.64 18.08 -3.93
N PHE A 164 -3.52 17.22 -4.46
CA PHE A 164 -3.55 15.79 -4.17
C PHE A 164 -3.57 14.94 -5.44
N MET A 165 -2.84 13.83 -5.40
CA MET A 165 -2.98 12.70 -6.30
C MET A 165 -3.57 11.52 -5.54
N LEU A 166 -4.13 10.54 -6.27
CA LEU A 166 -4.57 9.28 -5.72
C LEU A 166 -3.58 8.18 -6.09
N ALA A 167 -3.38 7.24 -5.18
CA ALA A 167 -2.70 5.99 -5.42
C ALA A 167 -3.59 4.84 -4.96
N MET A 168 -3.42 3.67 -5.56
CA MET A 168 -4.20 2.48 -5.24
C MET A 168 -3.28 1.27 -5.12
N ASP A 169 -3.57 0.40 -4.16
CA ASP A 169 -3.09 -0.98 -4.16
C ASP A 169 -4.24 -1.90 -4.54
N ALA A 170 -4.17 -2.45 -5.73
CA ALA A 170 -5.20 -3.34 -6.25
C ALA A 170 -5.14 -4.73 -5.59
N ALA A 171 -3.98 -5.16 -5.09
CA ALA A 171 -3.72 -6.50 -4.56
C ALA A 171 -4.23 -7.61 -5.52
N SER A 172 -3.92 -7.47 -6.81
CA SER A 172 -4.50 -8.28 -7.89
C SER A 172 -4.18 -9.79 -7.79
N SER A 173 -3.28 -10.19 -6.89
CA SER A 173 -3.08 -11.60 -6.53
C SER A 173 -4.33 -12.25 -5.95
N GLU A 174 -5.22 -11.48 -5.35
CA GLU A 174 -6.51 -11.92 -4.82
C GLU A 174 -7.58 -12.10 -5.91
N TRP A 175 -7.36 -11.53 -7.10
CA TRP A 175 -8.31 -11.57 -8.23
C TRP A 175 -8.07 -12.75 -9.18
N LYS A 176 -7.63 -13.90 -8.64
CA LYS A 176 -7.38 -15.10 -9.44
C LYS A 176 -8.65 -15.58 -10.12
N SER A 177 -8.60 -15.77 -11.44
CA SER A 177 -9.70 -16.30 -12.22
C SER A 177 -9.55 -17.81 -12.45
N PRO A 178 -10.64 -18.60 -12.41
CA PRO A 178 -10.62 -20.00 -12.81
C PRO A 178 -10.28 -20.21 -14.29
N LYS A 179 -10.33 -19.15 -15.12
CA LYS A 179 -9.92 -19.21 -16.54
C LYS A 179 -8.40 -19.33 -16.74
N GLY A 180 -7.61 -19.24 -15.67
CA GLY A 180 -6.16 -19.42 -15.71
C GLY A 180 -5.35 -18.13 -15.74
N LYS A 181 -4.05 -18.27 -16.02
CA LYS A 181 -3.08 -17.17 -15.96
C LYS A 181 -3.43 -16.04 -16.96
N GLY A 182 -3.38 -14.81 -16.51
CA GLY A 182 -3.67 -13.63 -17.32
C GLY A 182 -5.14 -13.18 -17.31
N PHE A 183 -6.01 -13.91 -16.61
CA PHE A 183 -7.39 -13.51 -16.37
C PHE A 183 -7.60 -13.15 -14.92
N TYR A 184 -8.39 -12.10 -14.69
CA TYR A 184 -8.77 -11.64 -13.36
C TYR A 184 -10.29 -11.75 -13.19
N LYS A 185 -10.70 -11.98 -11.96
CA LYS A 185 -12.10 -11.92 -11.55
C LYS A 185 -12.15 -11.08 -10.28
N LEU A 186 -12.89 -10.00 -10.31
CA LEU A 186 -13.17 -9.20 -9.12
C LEU A 186 -13.96 -10.04 -8.11
N PRO A 187 -13.54 -10.06 -6.82
CA PRO A 187 -14.10 -10.98 -5.84
C PRO A 187 -15.48 -10.58 -5.31
N LYS A 188 -15.86 -9.32 -5.45
CA LYS A 188 -17.10 -8.75 -4.84
C LYS A 188 -18.09 -8.26 -5.87
#